data_4837653b553219402f6301b84d368879
#
_entry.id   4837653b553219402f6301b84d368879
#
_cell.length_a   1.000
_cell.length_b   1.000
_cell.length_c   1.000
_cell.angle_alpha   90.00
_cell.angle_beta   90.00
_cell.angle_gamma   90.00
#
_symmetry.space_group_name_H-M   'P 1'
#
loop_
_entity.id
_entity.type
_entity.pdbx_description
1 polymer ?
#
loop_
_entity_poly.entity_id
_entity_poly.type
_entity_poly.pdbx_seq_one_letter_code
_entity_poly.pdbx_strand_id
1 'polypeptide(L)'
;MTDSIIEDIIIPIKSDNIDLIGSINYTSNTPSKTPWIIICAAVLYHRGSKFVKAFAEKFTNAGYYVLTYDYRGHGDTTKKTGKLKYIKMMPKIYTDIHEIIGWILENQSDRLLDEKIALFGRSLGGAIILTHGFIDERAKILISLCTRYDYATVKVRFPQELIEKMSPKYFLKKDLLNNKRILLGHCKDDERIPFENVLQIREHLGLNDENVMIFNTGGHSFAEYREVVSERALEFLKKSF
;
A
#
# COMPACT_ATOMS: atom_id res chain seq x y z
N MET A 1 -11.71 24.85 10.28
CA MET A 1 -11.76 23.46 9.75
C MET A 1 -11.05 23.49 8.41
N THR A 2 -10.11 22.61 8.19
CA THR A 2 -9.43 22.49 6.89
C THR A 2 -10.35 21.77 5.93
N ASP A 3 -10.64 22.37 4.77
CA ASP A 3 -11.50 21.74 3.77
C ASP A 3 -10.77 20.58 3.10
N SER A 4 -11.37 19.38 3.16
CA SER A 4 -10.90 18.20 2.45
C SER A 4 -11.26 18.31 0.96
N ILE A 5 -10.29 18.15 0.10
CA ILE A 5 -10.43 18.21 -1.36
C ILE A 5 -10.15 16.81 -1.93
N ILE A 6 -11.03 16.36 -2.81
CA ILE A 6 -10.89 15.08 -3.52
C ILE A 6 -11.00 15.36 -5.01
N GLU A 7 -9.94 15.09 -5.73
CA GLU A 7 -9.82 15.25 -7.18
C GLU A 7 -9.84 13.86 -7.84
N ASP A 8 -10.93 13.53 -8.54
CA ASP A 8 -11.03 12.26 -9.27
C ASP A 8 -10.14 12.27 -10.51
N ILE A 9 -9.42 11.19 -10.72
CA ILE A 9 -8.44 11.04 -11.78
C ILE A 9 -8.56 9.70 -12.50
N ILE A 10 -8.02 9.67 -13.72
CA ILE A 10 -7.82 8.46 -14.51
C ILE A 10 -6.31 8.19 -14.57
N ILE A 11 -5.91 6.98 -14.22
CA ILE A 11 -4.52 6.51 -14.29
C ILE A 11 -4.41 5.50 -15.43
N PRO A 12 -3.84 5.87 -16.58
CA PRO A 12 -3.65 4.95 -17.68
C PRO A 12 -2.56 3.94 -17.36
N ILE A 13 -2.86 2.66 -17.53
CA ILE A 13 -1.90 1.56 -17.48
C ILE A 13 -1.54 1.22 -18.93
N LYS A 14 -0.44 1.82 -19.38
CA LYS A 14 -0.03 1.80 -20.78
C LYS A 14 0.28 0.38 -21.28
N SER A 15 0.87 -0.46 -20.43
CA SER A 15 1.26 -1.85 -20.76
C SER A 15 0.08 -2.75 -21.16
N ASP A 16 -1.13 -2.47 -20.65
CA ASP A 16 -2.33 -3.26 -20.91
C ASP A 16 -3.46 -2.48 -21.60
N ASN A 17 -3.22 -1.20 -21.92
CA ASN A 17 -4.19 -0.29 -22.53
C ASN A 17 -5.53 -0.26 -21.75
N ILE A 18 -5.46 -0.06 -20.44
CA ILE A 18 -6.61 0.10 -19.56
C ILE A 18 -6.44 1.34 -18.67
N ASP A 19 -7.56 1.81 -18.14
CA ASP A 19 -7.61 2.89 -17.16
C ASP A 19 -7.99 2.38 -15.78
N LEU A 20 -7.25 2.81 -14.77
CA LEU A 20 -7.65 2.70 -13.37
C LEU A 20 -8.30 4.02 -12.92
N ILE A 21 -9.30 3.92 -12.06
CA ILE A 21 -9.94 5.08 -11.45
C ILE A 21 -9.29 5.35 -10.11
N GLY A 22 -8.83 6.57 -9.91
CA GLY A 22 -8.18 7.03 -8.69
C GLY A 22 -8.74 8.35 -8.18
N SER A 23 -8.25 8.78 -7.03
CA SER A 23 -8.52 10.10 -6.46
C SER A 23 -7.28 10.63 -5.77
N ILE A 24 -6.94 11.90 -6.02
CA ILE A 24 -5.95 12.65 -5.26
C ILE A 24 -6.70 13.31 -4.10
N ASN A 25 -6.28 13.04 -2.87
CA ASN A 25 -6.86 13.59 -1.67
C ASN A 25 -5.85 14.54 -1.02
N TYR A 26 -6.29 15.73 -0.61
CA TYR A 26 -5.49 16.74 0.07
C TYR A 26 -6.38 17.73 0.81
N THR A 27 -5.81 18.70 1.50
CA THR A 27 -6.55 19.76 2.19
C THR A 27 -6.18 21.13 1.63
N SER A 28 -6.99 22.15 1.90
CA SER A 28 -6.67 23.54 1.52
C SER A 28 -5.34 24.05 2.11
N ASN A 29 -4.83 23.41 3.18
CA ASN A 29 -3.57 23.75 3.84
C ASN A 29 -2.40 22.84 3.41
N THR A 30 -2.61 21.90 2.50
CA THR A 30 -1.52 21.04 2.00
C THR A 30 -0.50 21.93 1.27
N PRO A 31 0.81 21.85 1.61
CA PRO A 31 1.84 22.62 0.92
C PRO A 31 1.83 22.35 -0.58
N SER A 32 2.21 23.36 -1.38
CA SER A 32 2.23 23.22 -2.84
C SER A 32 3.12 22.06 -3.31
N LYS A 33 4.21 21.79 -2.58
CA LYS A 33 5.06 20.59 -2.77
C LYS A 33 5.22 19.86 -1.45
N THR A 34 4.89 18.57 -1.46
CA THR A 34 5.04 17.67 -0.29
C THR A 34 5.28 16.23 -0.76
N PRO A 35 5.80 15.33 0.10
CA PRO A 35 5.83 13.90 -0.23
C PRO A 35 4.43 13.35 -0.52
N TRP A 36 4.36 12.34 -1.38
CA TRP A 36 3.10 11.66 -1.72
C TRP A 36 2.99 10.30 -1.03
N ILE A 37 1.76 9.92 -0.71
CA ILE A 37 1.43 8.61 -0.16
C ILE A 37 0.45 7.92 -1.10
N ILE A 38 0.80 6.72 -1.59
CA ILE A 38 -0.11 5.87 -2.35
C ILE A 38 -0.72 4.86 -1.38
N ILE A 39 -2.06 4.84 -1.25
CA ILE A 39 -2.75 3.85 -0.43
C ILE A 39 -3.18 2.66 -1.29
N CYS A 40 -2.60 1.50 -1.00
CA CYS A 40 -2.91 0.22 -1.61
C CYS A 40 -3.96 -0.52 -0.78
N ALA A 41 -5.17 -0.70 -1.30
CA ALA A 41 -6.29 -1.30 -0.59
C ALA A 41 -6.11 -2.83 -0.37
N ALA A 42 -6.88 -3.42 0.53
CA ALA A 42 -7.01 -4.88 0.64
C ALA A 42 -7.86 -5.44 -0.51
N VAL A 43 -7.79 -6.76 -0.75
CA VAL A 43 -8.63 -7.45 -1.74
C VAL A 43 -10.12 -7.21 -1.47
N LEU A 44 -10.90 -6.97 -2.52
CA LEU A 44 -12.32 -6.62 -2.50
C LEU A 44 -12.64 -5.25 -1.87
N TYR A 45 -11.64 -4.48 -1.48
CA TYR A 45 -11.77 -3.09 -1.05
C TYR A 45 -11.43 -2.15 -2.22
N HIS A 46 -11.84 -0.91 -2.09
CA HIS A 46 -11.67 0.14 -3.09
C HIS A 46 -11.39 1.49 -2.42
N ARG A 47 -11.06 2.53 -3.19
CA ARG A 47 -10.73 3.86 -2.69
C ARG A 47 -11.78 4.47 -1.75
N GLY A 48 -13.06 4.13 -1.94
CA GLY A 48 -14.17 4.56 -1.09
C GLY A 48 -14.38 3.76 0.20
N SER A 49 -13.59 2.71 0.46
CA SER A 49 -13.74 1.85 1.64
C SER A 49 -13.36 2.57 2.93
N LYS A 50 -14.06 2.31 4.04
CA LYS A 50 -13.86 2.97 5.35
C LYS A 50 -12.41 3.00 5.81
N PHE A 51 -11.66 1.90 5.64
CA PHE A 51 -10.24 1.84 6.01
C PHE A 51 -9.41 2.82 5.17
N VAL A 52 -9.56 2.79 3.84
CA VAL A 52 -8.82 3.66 2.93
C VAL A 52 -9.11 5.13 3.22
N LYS A 53 -10.39 5.50 3.34
CA LYS A 53 -10.80 6.89 3.67
C LYS A 53 -10.23 7.37 5.00
N ALA A 54 -10.28 6.54 6.05
CA ALA A 54 -9.79 6.92 7.37
C ALA A 54 -8.28 7.23 7.37
N PHE A 55 -7.47 6.41 6.69
CA PHE A 55 -6.03 6.69 6.59
C PHE A 55 -5.71 7.82 5.60
N ALA A 56 -6.46 7.94 4.50
CA ALA A 56 -6.32 9.08 3.60
C ALA A 56 -6.56 10.40 4.34
N GLU A 57 -7.62 10.50 5.13
CA GLU A 57 -7.92 11.67 5.95
C GLU A 57 -6.80 12.00 6.96
N LYS A 58 -6.25 11.00 7.65
CA LYS A 58 -5.14 11.21 8.59
C LYS A 58 -3.90 11.77 7.89
N PHE A 59 -3.53 11.21 6.76
CA PHE A 59 -2.36 11.64 6.01
C PHE A 59 -2.55 13.02 5.35
N THR A 60 -3.73 13.32 4.82
CA THR A 60 -4.01 14.64 4.25
C THR A 60 -4.06 15.73 5.31
N ASN A 61 -4.61 15.45 6.50
CA ASN A 61 -4.59 16.37 7.64
C ASN A 61 -3.17 16.61 8.16
N ALA A 62 -2.25 15.67 7.92
CA ALA A 62 -0.82 15.84 8.22
C ALA A 62 -0.03 16.56 7.10
N GLY A 63 -0.68 17.01 6.03
CA GLY A 63 -0.11 17.82 4.96
C GLY A 63 0.44 17.04 3.76
N TYR A 64 0.10 15.76 3.61
CA TYR A 64 0.51 14.96 2.45
C TYR A 64 -0.53 14.98 1.33
N TYR A 65 -0.09 14.89 0.07
CA TYR A 65 -0.95 14.43 -1.02
C TYR A 65 -1.11 12.92 -0.92
N VAL A 66 -2.35 12.44 -1.04
CA VAL A 66 -2.67 11.01 -0.92
C VAL A 66 -3.37 10.52 -2.17
N LEU A 67 -2.72 9.60 -2.89
CA LEU A 67 -3.35 8.89 -4.00
C LEU A 67 -4.05 7.64 -3.49
N THR A 68 -5.34 7.54 -3.77
CA THR A 68 -6.14 6.32 -3.59
C THR A 68 -6.66 5.84 -4.93
N TYR A 69 -6.72 4.55 -5.18
CA TYR A 69 -7.15 4.01 -6.48
C TYR A 69 -7.87 2.67 -6.35
N ASP A 70 -8.63 2.36 -7.37
CA ASP A 70 -9.33 1.09 -7.49
C ASP A 70 -8.54 0.15 -8.39
N TYR A 71 -8.20 -1.03 -7.89
CA TYR A 71 -7.55 -2.06 -8.70
C TYR A 71 -8.42 -2.54 -9.86
N ARG A 72 -7.83 -3.22 -10.82
CA ARG A 72 -8.56 -4.01 -11.81
C ARG A 72 -9.59 -4.90 -11.11
N GLY A 73 -10.83 -4.89 -11.58
CA GLY A 73 -11.92 -5.66 -11.01
C GLY A 73 -12.44 -5.19 -9.65
N HIS A 74 -12.04 -3.99 -9.19
CA HIS A 74 -12.49 -3.40 -7.93
C HIS A 74 -13.13 -2.03 -8.17
N GLY A 75 -13.99 -1.61 -7.25
CA GLY A 75 -14.60 -0.29 -7.23
C GLY A 75 -15.12 0.18 -8.59
N ASP A 76 -14.89 1.45 -8.93
CA ASP A 76 -15.29 2.04 -10.20
C ASP A 76 -14.47 1.54 -11.40
N THR A 77 -13.25 1.05 -11.18
CA THR A 77 -12.44 0.44 -12.23
C THR A 77 -13.10 -0.81 -12.84
N THR A 78 -14.06 -1.46 -12.13
CA THR A 78 -14.84 -2.56 -12.70
C THR A 78 -15.59 -2.18 -13.98
N LYS A 79 -15.97 -0.91 -14.14
CA LYS A 79 -16.64 -0.39 -15.35
C LYS A 79 -15.72 -0.45 -16.58
N LYS A 80 -14.40 -0.43 -16.36
CA LYS A 80 -13.36 -0.49 -17.40
C LYS A 80 -12.82 -1.91 -17.61
N THR A 81 -12.64 -2.68 -16.54
CA THR A 81 -11.92 -3.96 -16.57
C THR A 81 -12.82 -5.18 -16.35
N GLY A 82 -14.10 -4.98 -16.01
CA GLY A 82 -15.01 -6.03 -15.56
C GLY A 82 -14.72 -6.46 -14.12
N LYS A 83 -15.49 -7.42 -13.60
CA LYS A 83 -15.32 -7.96 -12.24
C LYS A 83 -14.02 -8.73 -12.08
N LEU A 84 -13.50 -8.80 -10.85
CA LEU A 84 -12.26 -9.47 -10.50
C LEU A 84 -12.22 -10.93 -10.98
N LYS A 85 -11.20 -11.25 -11.77
CA LYS A 85 -10.85 -12.61 -12.20
C LYS A 85 -9.48 -12.94 -11.60
N TYR A 86 -9.47 -13.63 -10.45
CA TYR A 86 -8.26 -13.82 -9.63
C TYR A 86 -7.03 -14.24 -10.44
N ILE A 87 -7.08 -15.39 -11.11
CA ILE A 87 -5.91 -15.94 -11.83
C ILE A 87 -5.39 -14.97 -12.90
N LYS A 88 -6.29 -14.31 -13.63
CA LYS A 88 -5.93 -13.42 -14.74
C LYS A 88 -5.46 -12.04 -14.29
N MET A 89 -6.12 -11.48 -13.25
CA MET A 89 -5.92 -10.07 -12.87
C MET A 89 -4.92 -9.90 -11.73
N MET A 90 -4.80 -10.86 -10.80
CA MET A 90 -3.92 -10.70 -9.63
C MET A 90 -2.48 -10.34 -10.00
N PRO A 91 -1.77 -11.04 -10.89
CA PRO A 91 -0.40 -10.67 -11.24
C PRO A 91 -0.28 -9.24 -11.74
N LYS A 92 -1.28 -8.80 -12.54
CA LYS A 92 -1.31 -7.46 -13.13
C LYS A 92 -1.60 -6.39 -12.07
N ILE A 93 -2.48 -6.67 -11.09
CA ILE A 93 -2.72 -5.78 -9.95
C ILE A 93 -1.42 -5.49 -9.19
N TYR A 94 -0.54 -6.48 -9.07
CA TYR A 94 0.76 -6.30 -8.43
C TYR A 94 1.70 -5.42 -9.25
N THR A 95 1.75 -5.62 -10.56
CA THR A 95 2.66 -4.86 -11.45
C THR A 95 2.17 -3.43 -11.73
N ASP A 96 0.87 -3.16 -11.65
CA ASP A 96 0.29 -1.84 -11.92
C ASP A 96 0.91 -0.73 -11.05
N ILE A 97 1.45 -1.05 -9.88
CA ILE A 97 2.08 -0.08 -8.98
C ILE A 97 3.25 0.67 -9.63
N HIS A 98 3.98 0.03 -10.54
CA HIS A 98 5.09 0.67 -11.27
C HIS A 98 4.61 1.80 -12.17
N GLU A 99 3.47 1.59 -12.87
CA GLU A 99 2.90 2.62 -13.75
C GLU A 99 2.18 3.71 -12.94
N ILE A 100 1.58 3.38 -11.79
CA ILE A 100 0.98 4.35 -10.87
C ILE A 100 2.04 5.29 -10.31
N ILE A 101 3.19 4.77 -9.87
CA ILE A 101 4.33 5.58 -9.41
C ILE A 101 4.84 6.46 -10.57
N GLY A 102 5.01 5.88 -11.75
CA GLY A 102 5.41 6.62 -12.96
C GLY A 102 4.44 7.76 -13.30
N TRP A 103 3.14 7.49 -13.19
CA TRP A 103 2.11 8.50 -13.45
C TRP A 103 2.21 9.71 -12.51
N ILE A 104 2.50 9.50 -11.21
CA ILE A 104 2.72 10.60 -10.27
C ILE A 104 3.94 11.42 -10.70
N LEU A 105 5.06 10.78 -11.01
CA LEU A 105 6.29 11.46 -11.43
C LEU A 105 6.10 12.27 -12.72
N GLU A 106 5.33 11.74 -13.67
CA GLU A 106 5.08 12.40 -14.95
C GLU A 106 4.05 13.54 -14.85
N ASN A 107 2.99 13.37 -14.03
CA ASN A 107 1.83 14.26 -14.06
C ASN A 107 1.64 15.13 -12.81
N GLN A 108 2.40 14.89 -11.74
CA GLN A 108 2.27 15.61 -10.47
C GLN A 108 3.61 16.14 -9.96
N SER A 109 4.58 16.34 -10.84
CA SER A 109 5.93 16.82 -10.50
C SER A 109 5.94 18.23 -9.88
N ASP A 110 4.95 19.04 -10.19
CA ASP A 110 4.72 20.37 -9.61
C ASP A 110 4.26 20.32 -8.16
N ARG A 111 3.61 19.23 -7.73
CA ARG A 111 3.11 18.96 -6.36
C ARG A 111 4.00 18.00 -5.57
N LEU A 112 4.92 17.30 -6.23
CA LEU A 112 5.77 16.27 -5.62
C LEU A 112 7.10 16.88 -5.14
N LEU A 113 7.41 16.69 -3.85
CA LEU A 113 8.67 17.11 -3.24
C LEU A 113 9.75 16.04 -3.44
N ASP A 114 10.84 16.38 -4.17
CA ASP A 114 12.07 15.59 -4.29
C ASP A 114 11.81 14.09 -4.62
N GLU A 115 10.80 13.82 -5.45
CA GLU A 115 10.38 12.46 -5.80
C GLU A 115 10.09 11.55 -4.58
N LYS A 116 9.70 12.13 -3.46
CA LYS A 116 9.41 11.41 -2.21
C LYS A 116 8.03 10.75 -2.26
N ILE A 117 7.99 9.46 -2.60
CA ILE A 117 6.78 8.65 -2.66
C ILE A 117 6.85 7.55 -1.60
N ALA A 118 5.80 7.47 -0.77
CA ALA A 118 5.58 6.38 0.18
C ALA A 118 4.42 5.49 -0.28
N LEU A 119 4.51 4.20 -0.02
CA LEU A 119 3.43 3.24 -0.19
C LEU A 119 2.89 2.81 1.17
N PHE A 120 1.59 2.87 1.35
CA PHE A 120 0.88 2.41 2.54
C PHE A 120 -0.20 1.40 2.15
N GLY A 121 -0.25 0.24 2.79
CA GLY A 121 -1.26 -0.74 2.43
C GLY A 121 -1.44 -1.88 3.39
N ARG A 122 -2.57 -2.58 3.25
CA ARG A 122 -2.97 -3.69 4.11
C ARG A 122 -3.30 -4.93 3.29
N SER A 123 -2.95 -6.11 3.79
CA SER A 123 -3.32 -7.40 3.19
C SER A 123 -2.77 -7.50 1.75
N LEU A 124 -3.64 -7.58 0.73
CA LEU A 124 -3.22 -7.51 -0.68
C LEU A 124 -2.36 -6.27 -0.96
N GLY A 125 -2.79 -5.07 -0.48
CA GLY A 125 -2.01 -3.85 -0.65
C GLY A 125 -0.63 -3.94 -0.01
N GLY A 126 -0.54 -4.55 1.17
CA GLY A 126 0.73 -4.83 1.83
C GLY A 126 1.62 -5.79 1.02
N ALA A 127 1.03 -6.81 0.39
CA ALA A 127 1.77 -7.74 -0.46
C ALA A 127 2.29 -7.05 -1.74
N ILE A 128 1.49 -6.19 -2.38
CA ILE A 128 1.93 -5.35 -3.51
C ILE A 128 3.15 -4.51 -3.11
N ILE A 129 3.10 -3.90 -1.93
CA ILE A 129 4.18 -3.05 -1.39
C ILE A 129 5.45 -3.86 -1.14
N LEU A 130 5.34 -5.05 -0.55
CA LEU A 130 6.49 -5.90 -0.22
C LEU A 130 6.96 -6.81 -1.38
N THR A 131 6.39 -6.63 -2.56
CA THR A 131 6.82 -7.28 -3.81
C THR A 131 7.25 -6.21 -4.80
N HIS A 132 6.36 -5.79 -5.67
CA HIS A 132 6.62 -4.83 -6.74
C HIS A 132 6.95 -3.42 -6.21
N GLY A 133 6.38 -2.99 -5.08
CA GLY A 133 6.79 -1.77 -4.40
C GLY A 133 8.20 -1.86 -3.81
N PHE A 134 8.60 -3.03 -3.29
CA PHE A 134 9.93 -3.24 -2.70
C PHE A 134 11.07 -3.14 -3.73
N ILE A 135 10.85 -3.66 -4.93
CA ILE A 135 11.83 -3.62 -6.02
C ILE A 135 11.80 -2.33 -6.84
N ASP A 136 10.81 -1.46 -6.62
CA ASP A 136 10.73 -0.15 -7.28
C ASP A 136 11.45 0.90 -6.44
N GLU A 137 12.64 1.30 -6.86
CA GLU A 137 13.49 2.26 -6.13
C GLU A 137 12.88 3.67 -6.03
N ARG A 138 11.87 3.98 -6.85
CA ARG A 138 11.12 5.23 -6.78
C ARG A 138 10.20 5.30 -5.56
N ALA A 139 9.76 4.15 -5.03
CA ALA A 139 9.06 4.04 -3.75
C ALA A 139 10.07 4.13 -2.60
N LYS A 140 10.13 5.26 -1.91
CA LYS A 140 11.15 5.52 -0.87
C LYS A 140 10.79 4.88 0.47
N ILE A 141 9.51 4.87 0.85
CA ILE A 141 9.02 4.35 2.12
C ILE A 141 7.90 3.34 1.88
N LEU A 142 7.94 2.23 2.60
CA LEU A 142 7.03 1.11 2.48
C LEU A 142 6.40 0.80 3.85
N ILE A 143 5.09 1.02 3.98
CA ILE A 143 4.33 0.72 5.20
C ILE A 143 3.34 -0.40 4.91
N SER A 144 3.60 -1.58 5.45
CA SER A 144 2.84 -2.78 5.12
C SER A 144 2.17 -3.40 6.35
N LEU A 145 0.85 -3.54 6.28
CA LEU A 145 0.01 -3.97 7.38
C LEU A 145 -0.66 -5.33 7.10
N CYS A 146 -0.63 -6.24 8.07
CA CYS A 146 -1.29 -7.56 8.01
C CYS A 146 -1.04 -8.27 6.68
N THR A 147 0.23 -8.46 6.32
CA THR A 147 0.64 -8.93 5.00
C THR A 147 1.02 -10.40 5.03
N ARG A 148 0.60 -11.13 4.00
CA ARG A 148 1.01 -12.52 3.81
C ARG A 148 2.43 -12.58 3.25
N TYR A 149 3.26 -13.45 3.84
CA TYR A 149 4.63 -13.66 3.42
C TYR A 149 4.73 -14.62 2.22
N ASP A 150 3.98 -15.73 2.28
CA ASP A 150 4.01 -16.79 1.26
C ASP A 150 2.59 -17.25 0.90
N TYR A 151 2.20 -17.11 -0.36
CA TYR A 151 0.90 -17.54 -0.85
C TYR A 151 0.79 -19.06 -1.07
N ALA A 152 1.89 -19.82 -0.96
CA ALA A 152 1.83 -21.28 -0.90
C ALA A 152 1.09 -21.79 0.36
N THR A 153 1.01 -20.96 1.42
CA THR A 153 0.37 -21.32 2.70
C THR A 153 -1.13 -21.06 2.76
N VAL A 154 -1.74 -20.53 1.69
CA VAL A 154 -3.19 -20.30 1.65
C VAL A 154 -3.95 -21.60 1.34
N LYS A 155 -5.19 -21.70 1.82
CA LYS A 155 -6.06 -22.86 1.54
C LYS A 155 -6.40 -23.01 0.04
N VAL A 156 -6.44 -21.90 -0.70
CA VAL A 156 -6.69 -21.91 -2.15
C VAL A 156 -5.40 -22.25 -2.88
N ARG A 157 -5.43 -23.28 -3.71
CA ARG A 157 -4.26 -23.66 -4.51
C ARG A 157 -4.10 -22.72 -5.71
N PHE A 158 -3.06 -21.91 -5.68
CA PHE A 158 -2.62 -21.14 -6.84
C PHE A 158 -1.57 -21.91 -7.64
N PRO A 159 -1.49 -21.69 -8.97
CA PRO A 159 -0.34 -22.14 -9.75
C PRO A 159 0.97 -21.61 -9.16
N GLN A 160 2.04 -22.41 -9.20
CA GLN A 160 3.34 -22.06 -8.63
C GLN A 160 3.86 -20.70 -9.17
N GLU A 161 3.71 -20.48 -10.48
CA GLU A 161 4.09 -19.21 -11.12
C GLU A 161 3.39 -17.99 -10.51
N LEU A 162 2.11 -18.12 -10.10
CA LEU A 162 1.38 -17.04 -9.43
C LEU A 162 1.88 -16.85 -8.00
N ILE A 163 2.16 -17.93 -7.29
CA ILE A 163 2.72 -17.86 -5.93
C ILE A 163 4.01 -17.06 -5.94
N GLU A 164 4.91 -17.35 -6.88
CA GLU A 164 6.20 -16.66 -7.03
C GLU A 164 6.03 -15.17 -7.36
N LYS A 165 5.07 -14.82 -8.21
CA LYS A 165 4.78 -13.43 -8.59
C LYS A 165 4.08 -12.60 -7.51
N MET A 166 3.46 -13.24 -6.51
CA MET A 166 2.64 -12.55 -5.51
C MET A 166 3.21 -12.62 -4.08
N SER A 167 4.12 -13.56 -3.80
CA SER A 167 4.61 -13.77 -2.44
C SER A 167 5.83 -12.91 -2.13
N PRO A 168 5.78 -12.05 -1.09
CA PRO A 168 6.92 -11.28 -0.62
C PRO A 168 8.20 -12.10 -0.45
N LYS A 169 8.08 -13.35 -0.05
CA LYS A 169 9.18 -14.32 0.11
C LYS A 169 10.18 -14.32 -1.06
N TYR A 170 9.73 -14.11 -2.30
CA TYR A 170 10.59 -14.18 -3.49
C TYR A 170 11.19 -12.83 -3.90
N PHE A 171 10.76 -11.73 -3.28
CA PHE A 171 11.18 -10.37 -3.61
C PHE A 171 12.09 -9.77 -2.54
N LEU A 172 11.82 -10.09 -1.27
CA LEU A 172 12.49 -9.47 -0.14
C LEU A 172 13.98 -9.86 -0.10
N LYS A 173 14.80 -8.91 0.37
CA LYS A 173 16.23 -9.12 0.61
C LYS A 173 16.61 -8.44 1.91
N LYS A 174 17.51 -9.08 2.68
CA LYS A 174 18.05 -8.51 3.91
C LYS A 174 19.00 -7.36 3.57
N ASP A 175 18.72 -6.17 4.11
CA ASP A 175 19.55 -4.99 3.98
C ASP A 175 19.35 -4.08 5.20
N LEU A 176 20.42 -3.47 5.70
CA LEU A 176 20.34 -2.51 6.82
C LEU A 176 19.53 -1.26 6.47
N LEU A 177 19.49 -0.87 5.19
CA LEU A 177 18.67 0.25 4.70
C LEU A 177 17.18 0.00 4.86
N ASN A 178 16.75 -1.27 4.94
CA ASN A 178 15.34 -1.61 5.18
C ASN A 178 14.79 -0.97 6.45
N ASN A 179 15.62 -0.81 7.50
CA ASN A 179 15.22 -0.16 8.75
C ASN A 179 14.89 1.33 8.60
N LYS A 180 15.38 1.98 7.54
CA LYS A 180 15.06 3.38 7.24
C LYS A 180 13.85 3.54 6.33
N ARG A 181 13.45 2.48 5.61
CA ARG A 181 12.40 2.58 4.59
C ARG A 181 11.16 1.70 4.84
N ILE A 182 11.21 0.73 5.76
CA ILE A 182 10.12 -0.24 5.92
C ILE A 182 9.56 -0.19 7.34
N LEU A 183 8.23 -0.06 7.45
CA LEU A 183 7.47 -0.20 8.68
C LEU A 183 6.41 -1.30 8.48
N LEU A 184 6.36 -2.26 9.39
CA LEU A 184 5.37 -3.35 9.39
C LEU A 184 4.35 -3.15 10.50
N GLY A 185 3.14 -3.69 10.33
CA GLY A 185 2.13 -3.75 11.39
C GLY A 185 1.30 -5.03 11.33
N HIS A 186 1.01 -5.63 12.50
CA HIS A 186 0.19 -6.84 12.59
C HIS A 186 -0.48 -6.98 13.95
N CYS A 187 -1.68 -7.61 13.97
CA CYS A 187 -2.37 -7.99 15.18
C CYS A 187 -2.24 -9.51 15.39
N LYS A 188 -1.96 -9.96 16.64
CA LYS A 188 -1.79 -11.39 16.94
C LYS A 188 -3.07 -12.20 16.74
N ASP A 189 -4.23 -11.55 16.87
CA ASP A 189 -5.56 -12.13 16.70
C ASP A 189 -6.10 -12.02 15.25
N ASP A 190 -5.23 -11.78 14.26
CA ASP A 190 -5.63 -11.74 12.85
C ASP A 190 -5.97 -13.14 12.34
N GLU A 191 -7.28 -13.44 12.22
CA GLU A 191 -7.79 -14.74 11.74
C GLU A 191 -7.62 -14.96 10.23
N ARG A 192 -7.31 -13.91 9.45
CA ARG A 192 -7.16 -14.00 7.99
C ARG A 192 -5.73 -14.27 7.57
N ILE A 193 -4.79 -13.60 8.24
CA ILE A 193 -3.36 -13.75 7.98
C ILE A 193 -2.67 -14.05 9.30
N PRO A 194 -2.18 -15.30 9.51
CA PRO A 194 -1.53 -15.70 10.74
C PRO A 194 -0.36 -14.78 11.12
N PHE A 195 -0.20 -14.54 12.41
CA PHE A 195 0.81 -13.62 12.97
C PHE A 195 2.24 -13.98 12.56
N GLU A 196 2.53 -15.26 12.34
CA GLU A 196 3.82 -15.76 11.89
C GLU A 196 4.31 -15.09 10.60
N ASN A 197 3.40 -14.61 9.77
CA ASN A 197 3.77 -13.92 8.51
C ASN A 197 4.59 -12.67 8.77
N VAL A 198 4.22 -11.82 9.74
CA VAL A 198 4.99 -10.61 10.04
C VAL A 198 6.36 -10.94 10.64
N LEU A 199 6.47 -12.01 11.42
CA LEU A 199 7.74 -12.48 11.99
C LEU A 199 8.69 -12.94 10.86
N GLN A 200 8.18 -13.73 9.92
CA GLN A 200 8.93 -14.17 8.73
C GLN A 200 9.39 -13.01 7.85
N ILE A 201 8.50 -12.02 7.60
CA ILE A 201 8.84 -10.81 6.84
C ILE A 201 9.93 -10.02 7.56
N ARG A 202 9.78 -9.79 8.87
CA ARG A 202 10.76 -9.10 9.71
C ARG A 202 12.14 -9.74 9.64
N GLU A 203 12.19 -11.06 9.84
CA GLU A 203 13.44 -11.84 9.80
C GLU A 203 14.11 -11.76 8.41
N HIS A 204 13.31 -11.95 7.36
CA HIS A 204 13.82 -11.92 5.97
C HIS A 204 14.39 -10.55 5.60
N LEU A 205 13.78 -9.47 6.06
CA LEU A 205 14.24 -8.09 5.82
C LEU A 205 15.37 -7.67 6.76
N GLY A 206 15.57 -8.35 7.89
CA GLY A 206 16.52 -7.96 8.92
C GLY A 206 16.08 -6.70 9.70
N LEU A 207 14.77 -6.53 9.93
CA LEU A 207 14.23 -5.34 10.60
C LEU A 207 14.41 -5.40 12.12
N ASN A 208 14.66 -4.21 12.69
CA ASN A 208 14.66 -3.99 14.13
C ASN A 208 13.24 -4.02 14.71
N ASP A 209 13.11 -4.14 16.03
CA ASP A 209 11.80 -4.16 16.71
C ASP A 209 11.01 -2.86 16.50
N GLU A 210 11.70 -1.71 16.47
CA GLU A 210 11.07 -0.40 16.23
C GLU A 210 10.39 -0.27 14.88
N ASN A 211 10.75 -1.12 13.90
CA ASN A 211 10.15 -1.17 12.57
C ASN A 211 8.92 -2.07 12.49
N VAL A 212 8.47 -2.65 13.62
CA VAL A 212 7.34 -3.57 13.63
C VAL A 212 6.35 -3.20 14.72
N MET A 213 5.15 -2.79 14.33
CA MET A 213 4.03 -2.55 15.22
C MET A 213 3.28 -3.85 15.50
N ILE A 214 3.30 -4.35 16.73
CA ILE A 214 2.58 -5.56 17.12
C ILE A 214 1.53 -5.22 18.15
N PHE A 215 0.29 -5.63 17.88
CA PHE A 215 -0.85 -5.48 18.77
C PHE A 215 -1.37 -6.85 19.20
N ASN A 216 -1.85 -6.98 20.43
CA ASN A 216 -2.39 -8.26 20.91
C ASN A 216 -3.76 -8.56 20.29
N THR A 217 -4.56 -7.52 20.07
CA THR A 217 -5.92 -7.54 19.51
C THR A 217 -6.06 -6.56 18.34
N GLY A 218 -7.26 -6.46 17.75
CA GLY A 218 -7.57 -5.52 16.66
C GLY A 218 -7.83 -6.19 15.32
N GLY A 219 -7.53 -7.48 15.22
CA GLY A 219 -7.78 -8.32 14.05
C GLY A 219 -7.14 -7.81 12.77
N HIS A 220 -7.68 -8.27 11.64
CA HIS A 220 -7.16 -7.89 10.31
C HIS A 220 -7.31 -6.41 9.96
N SER A 221 -8.07 -5.63 10.73
CA SER A 221 -8.42 -4.23 10.41
C SER A 221 -7.89 -3.21 11.41
N PHE A 222 -7.12 -3.63 12.42
CA PHE A 222 -6.65 -2.77 13.50
C PHE A 222 -7.82 -1.97 14.13
N ALA A 223 -8.93 -2.66 14.46
CA ALA A 223 -10.20 -2.00 14.78
C ALA A 223 -10.05 -0.89 15.82
N GLU A 224 -9.29 -1.14 16.89
CA GLU A 224 -9.10 -0.24 18.04
C GLU A 224 -7.82 0.59 17.93
N TYR A 225 -6.90 0.24 17.01
CA TYR A 225 -5.55 0.79 16.93
C TYR A 225 -5.29 1.64 15.70
N ARG A 226 -6.31 1.99 14.92
CA ARG A 226 -6.13 2.77 13.67
C ARG A 226 -5.48 4.12 13.92
N GLU A 227 -5.81 4.76 15.04
CA GLU A 227 -5.17 6.02 15.45
C GLU A 227 -3.69 5.79 15.70
N VAL A 228 -3.34 4.87 16.58
CA VAL A 228 -1.95 4.54 16.91
C VAL A 228 -1.15 4.13 15.67
N VAL A 229 -1.75 3.32 14.78
CA VAL A 229 -1.10 2.92 13.52
C VAL A 229 -0.86 4.14 12.62
N SER A 230 -1.81 5.07 12.53
CA SER A 230 -1.64 6.28 11.72
C SER A 230 -0.58 7.22 12.29
N GLU A 231 -0.54 7.40 13.61
CA GLU A 231 0.47 8.20 14.31
C GLU A 231 1.87 7.63 14.09
N ARG A 232 2.05 6.31 14.30
CA ARG A 232 3.33 5.63 14.07
C ARG A 232 3.76 5.69 12.60
N ALA A 233 2.82 5.56 11.65
CA ALA A 233 3.09 5.73 10.23
C ALA A 233 3.58 7.15 9.93
N LEU A 234 2.92 8.18 10.47
CA LEU A 234 3.29 9.58 10.31
C LEU A 234 4.66 9.90 10.94
N GLU A 235 4.95 9.37 12.14
CA GLU A 235 6.26 9.50 12.78
C GLU A 235 7.36 8.88 11.91
N PHE A 236 7.10 7.68 11.38
CA PHE A 236 8.05 6.98 10.50
C PHE A 236 8.30 7.76 9.20
N LEU A 237 7.25 8.28 8.56
CA LEU A 237 7.35 9.14 7.37
C LEU A 237 8.21 10.38 7.64
N LYS A 238 7.95 11.10 8.75
CA LYS A 238 8.71 12.31 9.12
C LYS A 238 10.19 12.03 9.40
N LYS A 239 10.51 10.85 9.98
CA LYS A 239 11.89 10.46 10.29
C LYS A 239 12.65 10.01 9.04
N SER A 240 11.95 9.46 8.04
CA SER A 240 12.55 8.76 6.90
C SER A 240 12.60 9.60 5.62
N PHE A 241 11.78 10.65 5.50
CA PHE A 241 11.82 11.66 4.44
C PHE A 241 12.68 12.87 4.83
#